data_74ba166a2f7cdc7b6b35b68ce64baeed
#
_entry.id   74ba166a2f7cdc7b6b35b68ce64baeed
#
_cell.length_a   1.000
_cell.length_b   1.000
_cell.length_c   1.000
_cell.angle_alpha   90.00
_cell.angle_beta   90.00
_cell.angle_gamma   90.00
#
_symmetry.space_group_name_H-M   'P 1'
#
loop_
_entity.id
_entity.type
_entity.pdbx_description
1 polymer ?
#
loop_
_entity_poly.entity_id
_entity_poly.type
_entity_poly.pdbx_seq_one_letter_code
_entity_poly.pdbx_strand_id
1 'polypeptide(L)'
;MTFDNIIEFRRSNRKFEPEAHIPAEVMEKALKHASLAPNSSNMQLWEFHWINSDQIKEQVVKGCLNQSAARTAQEMVVFVTRRDLWRRRVAWHKSLIDQDEKKLGIGVKSIKMRRLYYQKLMPISYINDGLGIFGLYRRLLSFSIGLFRPIYRAAGHAQQR
;
A
#
# COMPACT_ATOMS: atom_id res chain seq x y z
N MET A 1 -27.59 7.33 -7.71
CA MET A 1 -26.83 6.29 -8.44
C MET A 1 -26.47 5.21 -7.44
N THR A 2 -26.93 3.98 -7.65
CA THR A 2 -26.63 2.82 -6.79
C THR A 2 -25.25 2.25 -7.13
N PHE A 3 -24.71 1.39 -6.29
CA PHE A 3 -23.46 0.70 -6.56
C PHE A 3 -23.53 -0.14 -7.85
N ASP A 4 -24.64 -0.81 -8.08
CA ASP A 4 -24.87 -1.61 -9.29
C ASP A 4 -24.84 -0.73 -10.55
N ASN A 5 -25.50 0.43 -10.52
CA ASN A 5 -25.42 1.38 -11.63
C ASN A 5 -23.98 1.83 -11.93
N ILE A 6 -23.14 1.99 -10.89
CA ILE A 6 -21.73 2.36 -11.06
C ILE A 6 -20.97 1.24 -11.76
N ILE A 7 -21.18 -0.01 -11.34
CA ILE A 7 -20.50 -1.17 -11.94
C ILE A 7 -20.92 -1.37 -13.39
N GLU A 8 -22.20 -1.30 -13.67
CA GLU A 8 -22.74 -1.45 -15.03
C GLU A 8 -22.30 -0.34 -15.97
N PHE A 9 -22.21 0.88 -15.47
CA PHE A 9 -21.79 2.06 -16.25
C PHE A 9 -20.27 2.08 -16.49
N ARG A 10 -19.45 1.63 -15.53
CA ARG A 10 -17.99 1.70 -15.59
C ARG A 10 -17.44 1.01 -16.84
N ARG A 11 -16.59 1.71 -17.57
CA ARG A 11 -15.79 1.16 -18.68
C ARG A 11 -14.31 1.50 -18.48
N SER A 12 -13.44 0.75 -19.14
CA SER A 12 -12.00 1.05 -19.20
C SER A 12 -11.75 2.10 -20.27
N ASN A 13 -11.59 3.35 -19.84
CA ASN A 13 -11.20 4.41 -20.74
C ASN A 13 -9.70 4.40 -20.96
N ARG A 14 -9.29 4.54 -22.23
CA ARG A 14 -7.88 4.59 -22.64
C ARG A 14 -7.55 5.82 -23.45
N LYS A 15 -8.52 6.70 -23.63
CA LYS A 15 -8.39 7.98 -24.31
C LYS A 15 -9.26 8.99 -23.58
N PHE A 16 -8.66 10.07 -23.15
CA PHE A 16 -9.31 11.13 -22.36
C PHE A 16 -9.41 12.41 -23.20
N GLU A 17 -10.39 13.24 -22.88
CA GLU A 17 -10.58 14.52 -23.53
C GLU A 17 -9.53 15.53 -23.06
N PRO A 18 -8.87 16.26 -23.97
CA PRO A 18 -7.76 17.16 -23.62
C PRO A 18 -8.14 18.27 -22.65
N GLU A 19 -9.39 18.75 -22.71
CA GLU A 19 -9.87 19.89 -21.90
C GLU A 19 -10.62 19.46 -20.63
N ALA A 20 -10.73 18.17 -20.37
CA ALA A 20 -11.50 17.65 -19.25
C ALA A 20 -10.65 17.54 -17.97
N HIS A 21 -10.36 18.68 -17.35
CA HIS A 21 -9.65 18.73 -16.08
C HIS A 21 -10.53 18.31 -14.89
N ILE A 22 -9.96 17.57 -13.95
CA ILE A 22 -10.61 17.24 -12.70
C ILE A 22 -10.39 18.40 -11.72
N PRO A 23 -11.44 18.97 -11.10
CA PRO A 23 -11.27 20.00 -10.08
C PRO A 23 -10.39 19.50 -8.93
N ALA A 24 -9.49 20.35 -8.45
CA ALA A 24 -8.53 20.01 -7.38
C ALA A 24 -9.21 19.41 -6.15
N GLU A 25 -10.33 19.98 -5.73
CA GLU A 25 -11.12 19.51 -4.58
C GLU A 25 -11.61 18.06 -4.76
N VAL A 26 -11.98 17.67 -6.00
CA VAL A 26 -12.42 16.31 -6.31
C VAL A 26 -11.24 15.35 -6.22
N MET A 27 -10.06 15.75 -6.75
CA MET A 27 -8.84 14.97 -6.67
C MET A 27 -8.39 14.78 -5.24
N GLU A 28 -8.31 15.85 -4.44
CA GLU A 28 -7.96 15.79 -3.03
C GLU A 28 -8.91 14.88 -2.23
N LYS A 29 -10.21 15.00 -2.47
CA LYS A 29 -11.21 14.14 -1.85
C LYS A 29 -11.02 12.68 -2.24
N ALA A 30 -10.73 12.38 -3.50
CA ALA A 30 -10.48 11.03 -3.99
C ALA A 30 -9.22 10.44 -3.33
N LEU A 31 -8.12 11.19 -3.25
CA LEU A 31 -6.88 10.77 -2.59
C LEU A 31 -7.08 10.55 -1.08
N LYS A 32 -7.84 11.44 -0.43
CA LYS A 32 -8.22 11.27 0.98
C LYS A 32 -9.02 9.97 1.19
N HIS A 33 -10.01 9.69 0.34
CA HIS A 33 -10.77 8.44 0.44
C HIS A 33 -9.89 7.22 0.15
N ALA A 34 -8.99 7.29 -0.83
CA ALA A 34 -8.03 6.22 -1.10
C ALA A 34 -7.13 5.95 0.11
N SER A 35 -6.76 6.98 0.87
CA SER A 35 -5.94 6.83 2.09
C SER A 35 -6.64 6.08 3.22
N LEU A 36 -7.97 6.01 3.21
CA LEU A 36 -8.77 5.28 4.20
C LEU A 36 -8.90 3.78 3.87
N ALA A 37 -8.43 3.36 2.69
CA ALA A 37 -8.49 1.95 2.31
C ALA A 37 -7.71 1.07 3.31
N PRO A 38 -8.28 -0.09 3.71
CA PRO A 38 -7.59 -1.02 4.59
C PRO A 38 -6.30 -1.52 3.95
N ASN A 39 -5.24 -1.62 4.76
CA ASN A 39 -3.95 -2.11 4.30
C ASN A 39 -3.33 -3.06 5.31
N SER A 40 -2.39 -3.90 4.85
CA SER A 40 -1.77 -4.93 5.67
C SER A 40 -1.14 -4.35 6.92
N SER A 41 -1.58 -4.86 8.09
CA SER A 41 -1.08 -4.44 9.40
C SER A 41 -1.18 -2.94 9.67
N ASN A 42 -2.00 -2.23 8.92
CA ASN A 42 -2.13 -0.78 8.94
C ASN A 42 -0.77 -0.03 8.87
N MET A 43 0.17 -0.61 8.11
CA MET A 43 1.52 -0.05 7.99
C MET A 43 1.56 1.22 7.14
N GLN A 44 0.56 1.44 6.28
CA GLN A 44 0.43 2.65 5.45
C GLN A 44 1.73 2.97 4.68
N LEU A 45 2.31 1.96 4.06
CA LEU A 45 3.56 2.07 3.30
C LEU A 45 3.30 2.49 1.86
N TRP A 46 2.62 3.61 1.69
CA TRP A 46 2.29 4.17 0.39
C TRP A 46 2.32 5.69 0.44
N GLU A 47 2.56 6.29 -0.70
CA GLU A 47 2.42 7.71 -0.98
C GLU A 47 1.69 7.89 -2.30
N PHE A 48 0.94 8.98 -2.41
CA PHE A 48 0.29 9.42 -3.64
C PHE A 48 0.99 10.68 -4.12
N HIS A 49 1.47 10.66 -5.34
CA HIS A 49 2.05 11.83 -5.98
C HIS A 49 1.12 12.28 -7.08
N TRP A 50 0.41 13.36 -6.84
CA TRP A 50 -0.39 14.03 -7.85
C TRP A 50 0.51 14.88 -8.73
N ILE A 51 0.53 14.62 -10.03
CA ILE A 51 1.43 15.22 -10.99
C ILE A 51 0.76 16.46 -11.60
N ASN A 52 1.23 17.63 -11.20
CA ASN A 52 0.72 18.93 -11.64
C ASN A 52 1.62 19.63 -12.67
N SER A 53 2.82 19.11 -12.94
CA SER A 53 3.79 19.68 -13.86
C SER A 53 3.78 18.92 -15.19
N ASP A 54 3.64 19.63 -16.31
CA ASP A 54 3.67 19.05 -17.64
C ASP A 54 5.01 18.35 -17.93
N GLN A 55 6.12 18.94 -17.48
CA GLN A 55 7.45 18.36 -17.65
C GLN A 55 7.58 17.02 -16.94
N ILE A 56 7.05 16.88 -15.71
CA ILE A 56 7.03 15.62 -14.97
C ILE A 56 6.07 14.66 -15.62
N LYS A 57 4.89 15.13 -16.05
CA LYS A 57 3.90 14.32 -16.76
C LYS A 57 4.48 13.65 -18.00
N GLU A 58 5.25 14.40 -18.83
CA GLU A 58 5.93 13.81 -19.98
C GLU A 58 6.89 12.69 -19.61
N GLN A 59 7.66 12.87 -18.53
CA GLN A 59 8.57 11.82 -18.04
C GLN A 59 7.81 10.58 -17.59
N VAL A 60 6.69 10.75 -16.85
CA VAL A 60 5.83 9.65 -16.42
C VAL A 60 5.21 8.95 -17.63
N VAL A 61 4.75 9.68 -18.64
CA VAL A 61 4.21 9.12 -19.89
C VAL A 61 5.26 8.25 -20.60
N LYS A 62 6.52 8.70 -20.68
CA LYS A 62 7.61 7.89 -21.22
C LYS A 62 7.83 6.61 -20.40
N GLY A 63 7.78 6.71 -19.06
CA GLY A 63 7.85 5.55 -18.17
C GLY A 63 6.68 4.57 -18.35
N CYS A 64 5.52 5.06 -18.79
CA CYS A 64 4.35 4.27 -19.17
C CYS A 64 4.39 3.78 -20.63
N LEU A 65 5.55 3.74 -21.27
CA LEU A 65 5.74 3.30 -22.65
C LEU A 65 4.88 4.07 -23.67
N ASN A 66 4.60 5.34 -23.41
CA ASN A 66 3.76 6.21 -24.22
C ASN A 66 2.34 5.65 -24.51
N GLN A 67 1.80 4.84 -23.59
CA GLN A 67 0.44 4.31 -23.75
C GLN A 67 -0.58 5.44 -23.88
N SER A 68 -1.60 5.21 -24.70
CA SER A 68 -2.64 6.20 -25.01
C SER A 68 -3.32 6.76 -23.76
N ALA A 69 -3.64 5.92 -22.78
CA ALA A 69 -4.24 6.34 -21.53
C ALA A 69 -3.34 7.35 -20.76
N ALA A 70 -2.03 7.06 -20.64
CA ALA A 70 -1.10 7.96 -19.97
C ALA A 70 -0.92 9.27 -20.74
N ARG A 71 -0.80 9.18 -22.08
CA ARG A 71 -0.58 10.35 -22.94
C ARG A 71 -1.76 11.31 -22.98
N THR A 72 -2.99 10.81 -22.91
CA THR A 72 -4.21 11.63 -23.01
C THR A 72 -4.80 12.02 -21.65
N ALA A 73 -4.32 11.43 -20.54
CA ALA A 73 -4.79 11.79 -19.20
C ALA A 73 -4.45 13.25 -18.87
N GLN A 74 -5.42 13.99 -18.38
CA GLN A 74 -5.20 15.36 -17.90
C GLN A 74 -4.58 15.35 -16.50
N GLU A 75 -5.05 14.47 -15.65
CA GLU A 75 -4.56 14.29 -14.28
C GLU A 75 -3.89 12.92 -14.14
N MET A 76 -2.77 12.88 -13.42
CA MET A 76 -2.04 11.66 -13.14
C MET A 76 -1.71 11.56 -11.65
N VAL A 77 -1.90 10.37 -11.09
CA VAL A 77 -1.48 10.06 -9.73
C VAL A 77 -0.56 8.84 -9.76
N VAL A 78 0.63 9.01 -9.23
CA VAL A 78 1.61 7.92 -9.06
C VAL A 78 1.51 7.37 -7.65
N PHE A 79 1.26 6.08 -7.53
CA PHE A 79 1.27 5.36 -6.26
C PHE A 79 2.67 4.81 -6.01
N VAL A 80 3.30 5.24 -4.92
CA VAL A 80 4.64 4.81 -4.55
C VAL A 80 4.58 3.95 -3.30
N THR A 81 5.14 2.74 -3.36
CA THR A 81 5.28 1.88 -2.19
C THR A 81 6.54 2.27 -1.41
N ARG A 82 6.35 2.79 -0.20
CA ARG A 82 7.40 3.28 0.69
C ARG A 82 7.82 2.21 1.70
N ARG A 83 8.32 1.10 1.19
CA ARG A 83 8.81 0.01 2.03
C ARG A 83 9.93 0.42 2.98
N ASP A 84 10.72 1.41 2.61
CA ASP A 84 11.78 2.03 3.41
C ASP A 84 11.27 2.58 4.76
N LEU A 85 10.02 3.02 4.83
CA LEU A 85 9.42 3.62 6.03
C LEU A 85 8.93 2.60 7.08
N TRP A 86 9.10 1.29 6.88
CA TRP A 86 8.54 0.30 7.78
C TRP A 86 8.98 0.47 9.24
N ARG A 87 10.26 0.82 9.50
CA ARG A 87 10.75 1.05 10.86
C ARG A 87 10.06 2.21 11.55
N ARG A 88 9.86 3.31 10.82
CA ARG A 88 9.13 4.50 11.30
C ARG A 88 7.67 4.16 11.61
N ARG A 89 7.02 3.36 10.75
CA ARG A 89 5.63 2.94 10.98
C ARG A 89 5.50 1.98 12.16
N VAL A 90 6.43 1.06 12.33
CA VAL A 90 6.48 0.21 13.53
C VAL A 90 6.63 1.04 14.80
N ALA A 91 7.53 2.02 14.81
CA ALA A 91 7.72 2.91 15.96
C ALA A 91 6.44 3.70 16.29
N TRP A 92 5.75 4.20 15.26
CA TRP A 92 4.46 4.87 15.42
C TRP A 92 3.39 3.94 16.03
N HIS A 93 3.25 2.70 15.53
CA HIS A 93 2.32 1.74 16.12
C HIS A 93 2.65 1.40 17.57
N LYS A 94 3.93 1.33 17.91
CA LYS A 94 4.35 1.13 19.31
C LYS A 94 3.90 2.28 20.20
N SER A 95 4.06 3.54 19.76
CA SER A 95 3.60 4.70 20.53
C SER A 95 2.08 4.70 20.74
N LEU A 96 1.29 4.28 19.76
CA LEU A 96 -0.16 4.09 19.92
C LEU A 96 -0.49 2.99 20.94
N ILE A 97 0.25 1.89 20.94
CA ILE A 97 0.06 0.82 21.91
C ILE A 97 0.38 1.29 23.31
N ASP A 98 1.43 2.09 23.49
CA ASP A 98 1.79 2.68 24.79
C ASP A 98 0.72 3.66 25.30
N GLN A 99 0.08 4.42 24.40
CA GLN A 99 -1.05 5.27 24.73
C GLN A 99 -2.30 4.46 25.15
N ASP A 100 -2.61 3.39 24.41
CA ASP A 100 -3.72 2.50 24.74
C ASP A 100 -3.50 1.78 26.07
N GLU A 101 -2.26 1.37 26.38
CA GLU A 101 -1.91 0.74 27.66
C GLU A 101 -2.10 1.67 28.84
N LYS A 102 -1.76 2.95 28.67
CA LYS A 102 -2.01 3.98 29.70
C LYS A 102 -3.50 4.21 29.96
N LYS A 103 -4.34 4.07 28.92
CA LYS A 103 -5.79 4.29 29.01
C LYS A 103 -6.52 3.07 29.57
N LEU A 104 -6.15 1.85 29.13
CA LEU A 104 -6.87 0.61 29.41
C LEU A 104 -6.27 -0.20 30.57
N GLY A 105 -5.08 0.16 31.04
CA GLY A 105 -4.33 -0.52 32.09
C GLY A 105 -3.33 -1.56 31.57
N ILE A 106 -2.32 -1.82 32.42
CA ILE A 106 -1.26 -2.78 32.12
C ILE A 106 -1.81 -4.21 32.15
N GLY A 107 -1.41 -5.03 31.18
CA GLY A 107 -1.67 -6.47 31.23
C GLY A 107 -2.83 -6.96 30.39
N VAL A 108 -3.54 -6.06 29.69
CA VAL A 108 -4.60 -6.47 28.76
C VAL A 108 -4.01 -7.34 27.65
N LYS A 109 -4.55 -8.56 27.50
CA LYS A 109 -4.05 -9.58 26.56
C LYS A 109 -3.92 -9.05 25.12
N SER A 110 -4.89 -8.26 24.68
CA SER A 110 -4.87 -7.65 23.34
C SER A 110 -3.69 -6.69 23.14
N ILE A 111 -3.33 -5.91 24.16
CA ILE A 111 -2.18 -4.99 24.12
C ILE A 111 -0.88 -5.79 24.02
N LYS A 112 -0.71 -6.84 24.84
CA LYS A 112 0.48 -7.73 24.78
C LYS A 112 0.64 -8.37 23.40
N MET A 113 -0.45 -8.85 22.81
CA MET A 113 -0.44 -9.45 21.46
C MET A 113 -0.09 -8.45 20.38
N ARG A 114 -0.66 -7.25 20.41
CA ARG A 114 -0.33 -6.16 19.47
C ARG A 114 1.13 -5.75 19.60
N ARG A 115 1.64 -5.63 20.83
CA ARG A 115 3.04 -5.30 21.10
C ARG A 115 3.99 -6.35 20.52
N LEU A 116 3.73 -7.64 20.76
CA LEU A 116 4.51 -8.75 20.20
C LEU A 116 4.49 -8.71 18.66
N TYR A 117 3.33 -8.46 18.08
CA TYR A 117 3.14 -8.34 16.62
C TYR A 117 4.06 -7.28 16.01
N TYR A 118 4.00 -6.04 16.49
CA TYR A 118 4.81 -4.96 15.93
C TYR A 118 6.29 -5.00 16.35
N GLN A 119 6.64 -5.60 17.50
CA GLN A 119 8.02 -5.71 17.95
C GLN A 119 8.78 -6.89 17.31
N LYS A 120 8.11 -7.98 17.00
CA LYS A 120 8.74 -9.21 16.52
C LYS A 120 8.36 -9.57 15.10
N LEU A 121 7.05 -9.69 14.84
CA LEU A 121 6.59 -10.21 13.57
C LEU A 121 6.82 -9.21 12.42
N MET A 122 6.55 -7.92 12.63
CA MET A 122 6.76 -6.92 11.60
C MET A 122 8.23 -6.76 11.19
N PRO A 123 9.22 -6.65 12.11
CA PRO A 123 10.62 -6.65 11.74
C PRO A 123 11.01 -7.87 10.91
N ILE A 124 10.63 -9.09 11.33
CA ILE A 124 10.93 -10.32 10.57
C ILE A 124 10.36 -10.25 9.14
N SER A 125 9.19 -9.65 8.97
CA SER A 125 8.53 -9.54 7.65
C SER A 125 9.21 -8.52 6.73
N TYR A 126 9.79 -7.45 7.26
CA TYR A 126 10.29 -6.31 6.49
C TYR A 126 11.82 -6.20 6.43
N ILE A 127 12.56 -6.82 7.35
CA ILE A 127 14.04 -6.82 7.30
C ILE A 127 14.50 -7.54 6.02
N ASN A 128 15.32 -6.86 5.27
CA ASN A 128 16.10 -7.43 4.16
C ASN A 128 17.57 -7.35 4.52
N ASP A 129 18.29 -8.41 4.23
CA ASP A 129 19.74 -8.47 4.27
C ASP A 129 20.29 -8.61 2.85
N GLY A 130 21.46 -8.06 2.60
CA GLY A 130 22.13 -8.13 1.29
C GLY A 130 22.47 -9.56 0.85
N LEU A 131 22.59 -10.50 1.79
CA LEU A 131 22.89 -11.92 1.53
C LEU A 131 21.65 -12.79 1.35
N GLY A 132 20.43 -12.25 1.55
CA GLY A 132 19.18 -13.01 1.38
C GLY A 132 18.87 -14.03 2.47
N ILE A 133 19.63 -14.06 3.58
CA ILE A 133 19.48 -15.03 4.68
C ILE A 133 18.07 -14.94 5.27
N PHE A 134 17.56 -13.73 5.55
CA PHE A 134 16.19 -13.53 6.01
C PHE A 134 15.15 -13.96 4.98
N GLY A 135 15.47 -13.87 3.69
CA GLY A 135 14.64 -14.40 2.61
C GLY A 135 14.50 -15.92 2.69
N LEU A 136 15.62 -16.61 2.87
CA LEU A 136 15.65 -18.06 3.06
C LEU A 136 14.90 -18.48 4.33
N TYR A 137 15.16 -17.80 5.45
CA TYR A 137 14.45 -18.05 6.71
C TYR A 137 12.93 -17.94 6.56
N ARG A 138 12.45 -16.89 5.91
CA ARG A 138 11.00 -16.73 5.64
C ARG A 138 10.43 -17.83 4.75
N ARG A 139 11.20 -18.31 3.76
CA ARG A 139 10.79 -19.45 2.91
C ARG A 139 10.66 -20.73 3.70
N LEU A 140 11.64 -21.02 4.55
CA LEU A 140 11.64 -22.20 5.43
C LEU A 140 10.50 -22.15 6.43
N LEU A 141 10.28 -20.98 7.06
CA LEU A 141 9.16 -20.76 7.98
C LEU A 141 7.81 -20.95 7.27
N SER A 142 7.65 -20.38 6.09
CA SER A 142 6.42 -20.54 5.30
C SER A 142 6.21 -22.00 4.88
N PHE A 143 7.26 -22.70 4.51
CA PHE A 143 7.19 -24.12 4.20
C PHE A 143 6.73 -24.95 5.42
N SER A 144 7.36 -24.73 6.57
CA SER A 144 7.01 -25.42 7.82
C SER A 144 5.56 -25.15 8.23
N ILE A 145 5.10 -23.90 8.16
CA ILE A 145 3.69 -23.57 8.43
C ILE A 145 2.77 -24.24 7.41
N GLY A 146 3.19 -24.30 6.15
CA GLY A 146 2.43 -24.91 5.05
C GLY A 146 2.23 -26.43 5.19
N LEU A 147 3.04 -27.11 5.99
CA LEU A 147 2.83 -28.52 6.32
C LEU A 147 1.61 -28.75 7.23
N PHE A 148 1.27 -27.76 8.06
CA PHE A 148 0.19 -27.85 9.05
C PHE A 148 -1.04 -27.02 8.67
N ARG A 149 -0.88 -26.01 7.81
CA ARG A 149 -1.96 -25.14 7.34
C ARG A 149 -1.82 -24.90 5.84
N PRO A 150 -2.90 -25.02 5.05
CA PRO A 150 -2.85 -24.67 3.65
C PRO A 150 -2.51 -23.17 3.52
N ILE A 151 -1.31 -22.88 3.02
CA ILE A 151 -0.92 -21.53 2.65
C ILE A 151 -1.31 -21.37 1.19
N TYR A 152 -2.32 -20.55 0.92
CA TYR A 152 -2.60 -20.11 -0.44
C TYR A 152 -1.42 -19.27 -0.93
N ARG A 153 -0.55 -19.88 -1.73
CA ARG A 153 0.45 -19.14 -2.49
C ARG A 153 -0.32 -18.37 -3.54
N ALA A 154 -0.68 -17.12 -3.22
CA ALA A 154 -1.18 -16.23 -4.26
C ALA A 154 -0.12 -16.19 -5.38
N ALA A 155 -0.56 -16.34 -6.62
CA ALA A 155 0.28 -16.26 -7.82
C ALA A 155 0.98 -14.90 -7.98
N GLY A 156 0.79 -13.96 -7.04
CA GLY A 156 1.35 -12.61 -7.02
C GLY A 156 2.85 -12.50 -6.77
N HIS A 157 3.58 -13.58 -6.49
CA HIS A 157 5.04 -13.48 -6.39
C HIS A 157 5.76 -13.14 -7.70
N ALA A 158 5.11 -13.31 -8.83
CA ALA A 158 5.67 -12.94 -10.13
C ALA A 158 5.59 -11.43 -10.42
N GLN A 159 4.78 -10.68 -9.68
CA GLN A 159 4.61 -9.22 -9.87
C GLN A 159 5.45 -8.35 -8.94
N GLN A 160 6.25 -8.95 -8.07
CA GLN A 160 7.16 -8.22 -7.16
C GLN A 160 8.63 -8.19 -7.62
N ARG A 161 8.84 -8.35 -8.90
CA ARG A 161 10.17 -8.15 -9.52
C ARG A 161 10.24 -6.83 -10.24
#